data_2bdeccb9c53bdd8e56aa3589da02cfa0
#
_entry.id   2bdeccb9c53bdd8e56aa3589da02cfa0
#
_cell.length_a   1.000
_cell.length_b   1.000
_cell.length_c   1.000
_cell.angle_alpha   90.00
_cell.angle_beta   90.00
_cell.angle_gamma   90.00
#
_symmetry.space_group_name_H-M   'P 1'
#
loop_
_entity.id
_entity.type
_entity.pdbx_description
1 polymer ?
#
loop_
_entity_poly.entity_id
_entity_poly.type
_entity_poly.pdbx_seq_one_letter_code
_entity_poly.pdbx_strand_id
1 'polypeptide(L)'
;MSSQAGPGAVAAPIETDAVIIGAGPVGLFAVFELGLVDVKAHVVDILDKPGGQCAELYPEKPIYDIPGLPIVSGQELTDRLLEQIKPFGAELHLRERIDELQRLPDGRFRLRTDAGTEFICKVVVIAAGGGSFTPKRPPLEGIE
;
A
#
# COMPACT_ATOMS: atom_id res chain seq x y z
N MET A 1 -20.84 -31.45 26.42
CA MET A 1 -19.56 -31.67 25.72
C MET A 1 -19.18 -30.34 25.04
N SER A 2 -18.36 -29.56 25.71
CA SER A 2 -17.93 -28.23 25.26
C SER A 2 -16.75 -28.39 24.30
N SER A 3 -16.96 -28.10 23.03
CA SER A 3 -15.89 -28.01 22.04
C SER A 3 -15.17 -26.68 22.27
N GLN A 4 -13.98 -26.73 22.83
CA GLN A 4 -13.04 -25.59 22.86
C GLN A 4 -12.52 -25.39 21.45
N ALA A 5 -12.88 -24.23 20.85
CA ALA A 5 -12.19 -23.72 19.68
C ALA A 5 -10.74 -23.44 20.08
N GLY A 6 -9.79 -24.12 19.46
CA GLY A 6 -8.37 -23.89 19.63
C GLY A 6 -7.98 -22.51 19.13
N PRO A 7 -6.82 -21.96 19.57
CA PRO A 7 -6.32 -20.66 19.12
C PRO A 7 -6.15 -20.68 17.61
N GLY A 8 -6.71 -19.66 16.94
CA GLY A 8 -6.73 -19.53 15.48
C GLY A 8 -5.32 -19.73 14.89
N ALA A 9 -5.22 -20.60 13.89
CA ALA A 9 -3.98 -20.82 13.16
C ALA A 9 -3.52 -19.48 12.58
N VAL A 10 -2.35 -19.01 13.00
CA VAL A 10 -1.70 -17.85 12.39
C VAL A 10 -1.46 -18.21 10.93
N ALA A 11 -1.99 -17.40 10.00
CA ALA A 11 -1.80 -17.62 8.59
C ALA A 11 -0.29 -17.61 8.25
N ALA A 12 0.13 -18.49 7.34
CA ALA A 12 1.53 -18.53 6.92
C ALA A 12 1.91 -17.20 6.25
N PRO A 13 3.15 -16.73 6.42
CA PRO A 13 3.63 -15.52 5.74
C PRO A 13 3.49 -15.62 4.22
N ILE A 14 3.12 -14.52 3.59
CA ILE A 14 3.09 -14.39 2.13
C ILE A 14 4.53 -14.21 1.64
N GLU A 15 5.03 -15.17 0.87
CA GLU A 15 6.35 -15.05 0.23
C GLU A 15 6.21 -14.38 -1.13
N THR A 16 6.98 -13.30 -1.35
CA THR A 16 6.96 -12.52 -2.59
C THR A 16 8.34 -11.94 -2.89
N ASP A 17 8.52 -11.36 -4.08
CA ASP A 17 9.79 -10.70 -4.42
C ASP A 17 9.87 -9.32 -3.78
N ALA A 18 8.78 -8.54 -3.81
CA ALA A 18 8.76 -7.18 -3.30
C ALA A 18 7.47 -6.86 -2.51
N VAL A 19 7.60 -6.02 -1.50
CA VAL A 19 6.47 -5.36 -0.82
C VAL A 19 6.62 -3.85 -0.99
N ILE A 20 5.57 -3.22 -1.50
CA ILE A 20 5.49 -1.77 -1.69
C ILE A 20 4.60 -1.21 -0.57
N ILE A 21 5.13 -0.26 0.19
CA ILE A 21 4.43 0.43 1.27
C ILE A 21 3.90 1.75 0.72
N GLY A 22 2.60 1.83 0.52
CA GLY A 22 1.87 2.97 -0.04
C GLY A 22 1.35 2.71 -1.45
N ALA A 23 0.03 2.83 -1.63
CA ALA A 23 -0.69 2.70 -2.90
C ALA A 23 -0.99 4.05 -3.55
N GLY A 24 -0.19 5.07 -3.27
CA GLY A 24 -0.21 6.35 -3.98
C GLY A 24 0.36 6.22 -5.40
N PRO A 25 0.40 7.32 -6.19
CA PRO A 25 0.87 7.28 -7.57
C PRO A 25 2.26 6.65 -7.73
N VAL A 26 3.18 6.93 -6.82
CA VAL A 26 4.55 6.36 -6.85
C VAL A 26 4.55 4.87 -6.60
N GLY A 27 3.79 4.40 -5.60
CA GLY A 27 3.68 2.97 -5.30
C GLY A 27 3.01 2.18 -6.42
N LEU A 28 1.95 2.73 -7.01
CA LEU A 28 1.29 2.11 -8.16
C LEU A 28 2.24 2.06 -9.37
N PHE A 29 2.97 3.13 -9.66
CA PHE A 29 3.95 3.11 -10.76
C PHE A 29 5.12 2.15 -10.47
N ALA A 30 5.52 1.97 -9.21
CA ALA A 30 6.52 0.97 -8.85
C ALA A 30 6.08 -0.46 -9.18
N VAL A 31 4.78 -0.78 -9.08
CA VAL A 31 4.23 -2.08 -9.54
C VAL A 31 4.50 -2.27 -11.03
N PHE A 32 4.29 -1.22 -11.85
CA PHE A 32 4.53 -1.28 -13.29
C PHE A 32 6.02 -1.54 -13.58
N GLU A 33 6.92 -0.77 -12.99
CA GLU A 33 8.37 -0.90 -13.22
C GLU A 33 8.92 -2.26 -12.76
N LEU A 34 8.48 -2.75 -11.60
CA LEU A 34 8.84 -4.09 -11.11
C LEU A 34 8.28 -5.18 -12.01
N GLY A 35 7.05 -5.01 -12.48
CA GLY A 35 6.38 -5.97 -13.37
C GLY A 35 7.07 -6.12 -14.72
N LEU A 36 7.67 -5.05 -15.27
CA LEU A 36 8.44 -5.10 -16.52
C LEU A 36 9.68 -6.01 -16.44
N VAL A 37 10.17 -6.26 -15.25
CA VAL A 37 11.33 -7.14 -14.99
C VAL A 37 10.93 -8.41 -14.23
N ASP A 38 9.67 -8.81 -14.33
CA ASP A 38 9.12 -10.03 -13.72
C ASP A 38 9.28 -10.12 -12.19
N VAL A 39 9.35 -8.99 -11.52
CA VAL A 39 9.39 -8.93 -10.04
C VAL A 39 7.96 -8.83 -9.52
N LYS A 40 7.50 -9.84 -8.78
CA LYS A 40 6.17 -9.87 -8.17
C LYS A 40 6.12 -8.99 -6.94
N ALA A 41 5.10 -8.14 -6.86
CA ALA A 41 4.91 -7.20 -5.76
C ALA A 41 3.54 -7.32 -5.11
N HIS A 42 3.50 -7.15 -3.78
CA HIS A 42 2.31 -6.84 -3.02
C HIS A 42 2.37 -5.38 -2.58
N VAL A 43 1.23 -4.70 -2.57
CA VAL A 43 1.11 -3.30 -2.15
C VAL A 43 0.30 -3.23 -0.87
N VAL A 44 0.80 -2.53 0.13
CA VAL A 44 0.12 -2.35 1.43
C VAL A 44 -0.18 -0.88 1.63
N ASP A 45 -1.42 -0.54 1.95
CA ASP A 45 -1.83 0.84 2.25
C ASP A 45 -2.84 0.89 3.40
N ILE A 46 -2.71 1.91 4.24
CA ILE A 46 -3.63 2.16 5.37
C ILE A 46 -5.02 2.64 4.90
N LEU A 47 -5.08 3.28 3.73
CA LEU A 47 -6.33 3.77 3.17
C LEU A 47 -7.21 2.61 2.68
N ASP A 48 -8.48 2.84 2.56
CA ASP A 48 -9.46 1.87 2.07
C ASP A 48 -9.56 1.79 0.54
N LYS A 49 -8.85 2.68 -0.14
CA LYS A 49 -8.74 2.75 -1.60
C LYS A 49 -7.33 3.16 -2.03
N PRO A 50 -6.88 2.73 -3.22
CA PRO A 50 -5.62 3.20 -3.78
C PRO A 50 -5.71 4.65 -4.26
N GLY A 51 -4.54 5.27 -4.49
CA GLY A 51 -4.40 6.62 -5.00
C GLY A 51 -3.74 7.60 -4.02
N GLY A 52 -3.61 7.22 -2.74
CA GLY A 52 -2.97 8.03 -1.73
C GLY A 52 -3.63 9.41 -1.58
N GLN A 53 -2.85 10.44 -1.29
CA GLN A 53 -3.36 11.79 -1.09
C GLN A 53 -4.09 12.36 -2.32
N CYS A 54 -3.70 11.97 -3.52
CA CYS A 54 -4.32 12.45 -4.75
C CYS A 54 -5.80 12.07 -4.84
N ALA A 55 -6.14 10.82 -4.50
CA ALA A 55 -7.52 10.35 -4.50
C ALA A 55 -8.28 10.68 -3.21
N GLU A 56 -7.57 10.76 -2.07
CA GLU A 56 -8.21 10.94 -0.76
C GLU A 56 -8.52 12.41 -0.45
N LEU A 57 -7.57 13.32 -0.68
CA LEU A 57 -7.69 14.71 -0.23
C LEU A 57 -8.15 15.67 -1.32
N TYR A 58 -7.82 15.40 -2.59
CA TYR A 58 -8.11 16.32 -3.69
C TYR A 58 -8.33 15.61 -5.03
N PRO A 59 -9.29 14.69 -5.10
CA PRO A 59 -9.52 13.87 -6.30
C PRO A 59 -9.82 14.70 -7.56
N GLU A 60 -10.49 15.83 -7.40
CA GLU A 60 -10.87 16.73 -8.50
C GLU A 60 -9.82 17.80 -8.84
N LYS A 61 -8.73 17.89 -8.04
CA LYS A 61 -7.71 18.90 -8.26
C LYS A 61 -6.93 18.62 -9.54
N PRO A 62 -6.78 19.60 -10.45
CA PRO A 62 -5.95 19.44 -11.63
C PRO A 62 -4.48 19.39 -11.26
N ILE A 63 -3.78 18.46 -11.88
CA ILE A 63 -2.33 18.22 -11.76
C ILE A 63 -1.71 18.50 -13.13
N TYR A 64 -0.63 19.27 -13.18
CA TYR A 64 0.00 19.74 -14.42
C TYR A 64 1.43 19.24 -14.63
N ASP A 65 2.00 18.58 -13.64
CA ASP A 65 3.41 18.19 -13.55
C ASP A 65 3.66 16.69 -13.73
N ILE A 66 2.72 16.00 -14.40
CA ILE A 66 2.91 14.60 -14.77
C ILE A 66 3.44 14.53 -16.21
N PRO A 67 4.64 13.94 -16.43
CA PRO A 67 5.21 13.82 -17.76
C PRO A 67 4.25 13.16 -18.75
N GLY A 68 4.05 13.80 -19.92
CA GLY A 68 3.15 13.28 -20.96
C GLY A 68 1.66 13.52 -20.73
N LEU A 69 1.26 14.07 -19.59
CA LEU A 69 -0.12 14.47 -19.30
C LEU A 69 -0.18 15.98 -19.02
N PRO A 70 -0.60 16.80 -19.99
CA PRO A 70 -0.66 18.27 -19.82
C PRO A 70 -1.54 18.71 -18.66
N ILE A 71 -2.60 17.93 -18.41
CA ILE A 71 -3.51 18.10 -17.27
C ILE A 71 -4.17 16.76 -16.97
N VAL A 72 -4.33 16.44 -15.69
CA VAL A 72 -5.05 15.26 -15.20
C VAL A 72 -5.57 15.55 -13.79
N SER A 73 -6.75 15.04 -13.43
CA SER A 73 -7.21 15.14 -12.03
C SER A 73 -6.53 14.07 -11.15
N GLY A 74 -6.56 14.26 -9.83
CA GLY A 74 -6.02 13.29 -8.88
C GLY A 74 -6.66 11.91 -9.01
N GLN A 75 -7.99 11.87 -9.19
CA GLN A 75 -8.71 10.60 -9.39
C GLN A 75 -8.39 9.99 -10.76
N GLU A 76 -8.39 10.78 -11.81
CA GLU A 76 -8.09 10.28 -13.16
C GLU A 76 -6.66 9.70 -13.25
N LEU A 77 -5.68 10.34 -12.60
CA LEU A 77 -4.32 9.81 -12.53
C LEU A 77 -4.30 8.45 -11.85
N THR A 78 -5.01 8.30 -10.74
CA THR A 78 -5.13 7.04 -10.01
C THR A 78 -5.75 5.94 -10.89
N ASP A 79 -6.85 6.25 -11.57
CA ASP A 79 -7.55 5.29 -12.43
C ASP A 79 -6.66 4.81 -13.58
N ARG A 80 -5.91 5.71 -14.20
CA ARG A 80 -4.95 5.38 -15.28
C ARG A 80 -3.80 4.50 -14.77
N LEU A 81 -3.27 4.78 -13.58
CA LEU A 81 -2.23 3.95 -12.97
C LEU A 81 -2.74 2.55 -12.62
N LEU A 82 -3.95 2.45 -12.09
CA LEU A 82 -4.59 1.15 -11.81
C LEU A 82 -4.81 0.35 -13.08
N GLU A 83 -5.22 0.99 -14.16
CA GLU A 83 -5.33 0.33 -15.46
C GLU A 83 -3.97 -0.14 -15.98
N GLN A 84 -2.94 0.68 -15.85
CA GLN A 84 -1.58 0.37 -16.30
C GLN A 84 -0.98 -0.85 -15.58
N ILE A 85 -1.29 -1.06 -14.31
CA ILE A 85 -0.74 -2.18 -13.53
C ILE A 85 -1.54 -3.49 -13.61
N LYS A 86 -2.74 -3.47 -14.18
CA LYS A 86 -3.60 -4.67 -14.30
C LYS A 86 -2.88 -5.91 -14.84
N PRO A 87 -2.04 -5.81 -15.90
CA PRO A 87 -1.36 -6.98 -16.47
C PRO A 87 -0.43 -7.70 -15.49
N PHE A 88 0.05 -7.02 -14.46
CA PHE A 88 1.03 -7.56 -13.51
C PHE A 88 0.38 -8.26 -12.31
N GLY A 89 -0.93 -8.11 -12.10
CA GLY A 89 -1.70 -8.84 -11.09
C GLY A 89 -1.22 -8.62 -9.65
N ALA A 90 -0.68 -7.45 -9.32
CA ALA A 90 -0.27 -7.14 -7.96
C ALA A 90 -1.48 -7.11 -7.01
N GLU A 91 -1.34 -7.74 -5.85
CA GLU A 91 -2.36 -7.71 -4.81
C GLU A 91 -2.22 -6.47 -3.95
N LEU A 92 -3.36 -5.78 -3.71
CA LEU A 92 -3.44 -4.61 -2.86
C LEU A 92 -4.05 -5.01 -1.51
N HIS A 93 -3.31 -4.81 -0.43
CA HIS A 93 -3.73 -4.99 0.96
C HIS A 93 -4.08 -3.61 1.51
N LEU A 94 -5.37 -3.28 1.45
CA LEU A 94 -5.90 -1.99 1.88
C LEU A 94 -6.40 -2.06 3.32
N ARG A 95 -6.46 -0.92 4.00
CA ARG A 95 -6.79 -0.80 5.42
C ARG A 95 -5.81 -1.56 6.33
N GLU A 96 -4.58 -1.69 5.86
CA GLU A 96 -3.51 -2.33 6.60
C GLU A 96 -2.29 -1.40 6.67
N ARG A 97 -1.71 -1.29 7.85
CA ARG A 97 -0.49 -0.50 8.08
C ARG A 97 0.65 -1.43 8.41
N ILE A 98 1.82 -1.24 7.78
CA ILE A 98 3.03 -1.93 8.21
C ILE A 98 3.47 -1.37 9.55
N ASP A 99 3.46 -2.22 10.58
CA ASP A 99 3.88 -1.90 11.94
C ASP A 99 5.30 -2.38 12.24
N GLU A 100 5.72 -3.46 11.59
CA GLU A 100 7.03 -4.06 11.82
C GLU A 100 7.75 -4.32 10.51
N LEU A 101 9.03 -3.99 10.48
CA LEU A 101 9.97 -4.31 9.40
C LEU A 101 11.26 -4.83 10.01
N GLN A 102 11.61 -6.06 9.70
CA GLN A 102 12.82 -6.72 10.20
C GLN A 102 13.64 -7.28 9.02
N ARG A 103 14.95 -7.06 9.05
CA ARG A 103 15.87 -7.74 8.16
C ARG A 103 16.22 -9.11 8.74
N LEU A 104 16.06 -10.15 7.92
CA LEU A 104 16.36 -11.52 8.29
C LEU A 104 17.86 -11.84 8.07
N PRO A 105 18.40 -12.87 8.74
CA PRO A 105 19.81 -13.27 8.58
C PRO A 105 20.19 -13.66 7.15
N ASP A 106 19.25 -14.16 6.35
CA ASP A 106 19.43 -14.51 4.95
C ASP A 106 19.37 -13.32 3.97
N GLY A 107 19.20 -12.09 4.51
CA GLY A 107 19.14 -10.84 3.76
C GLY A 107 17.75 -10.44 3.30
N ARG A 108 16.73 -11.30 3.41
CA ARG A 108 15.34 -10.98 3.15
C ARG A 108 14.76 -10.07 4.24
N PHE A 109 13.56 -9.58 3.98
CA PHE A 109 12.81 -8.77 4.93
C PHE A 109 11.53 -9.48 5.36
N ARG A 110 11.21 -9.37 6.63
CA ARG A 110 9.91 -9.72 7.20
C ARG A 110 9.16 -8.46 7.52
N LEU A 111 7.93 -8.35 7.04
CA LEU A 111 7.02 -7.26 7.37
C LEU A 111 5.77 -7.84 8.03
N ARG A 112 5.19 -7.07 8.94
CA ARG A 112 3.91 -7.39 9.55
C ARG A 112 3.00 -6.18 9.58
N THR A 113 1.72 -6.38 9.29
CA THR A 113 0.70 -5.35 9.36
C THR A 113 -0.01 -5.36 10.71
N ASP A 114 -0.68 -4.26 11.04
CA ASP A 114 -1.58 -4.15 12.21
C ASP A 114 -2.79 -5.10 12.15
N ALA A 115 -3.16 -5.58 10.97
CA ALA A 115 -4.17 -6.62 10.77
C ALA A 115 -3.61 -8.05 10.96
N GLY A 116 -2.29 -8.21 11.15
CA GLY A 116 -1.63 -9.49 11.36
C GLY A 116 -1.20 -10.20 10.07
N THR A 117 -1.32 -9.57 8.91
CA THR A 117 -0.75 -10.09 7.66
C THR A 117 0.77 -10.03 7.72
N GLU A 118 1.44 -11.13 7.38
CA GLU A 118 2.89 -11.20 7.36
C GLU A 118 3.41 -11.45 5.95
N PHE A 119 4.53 -10.78 5.61
CA PHE A 119 5.22 -10.94 4.34
C PHE A 119 6.69 -11.31 4.58
N ILE A 120 7.24 -12.12 3.67
CA ILE A 120 8.68 -12.34 3.53
C ILE A 120 9.05 -11.98 2.09
N CYS A 121 9.94 -11.00 1.92
CA CYS A 121 10.31 -10.50 0.61
C CYS A 121 11.81 -10.21 0.49
N LYS A 122 12.28 -10.04 -0.74
CA LYS A 122 13.67 -9.69 -1.06
C LYS A 122 13.89 -8.18 -1.06
N VAL A 123 12.85 -7.42 -1.43
CA VAL A 123 12.90 -5.96 -1.60
C VAL A 123 11.71 -5.30 -0.91
N VAL A 124 11.96 -4.17 -0.28
CA VAL A 124 10.93 -3.28 0.26
C VAL A 124 11.03 -1.92 -0.42
N VAL A 125 9.93 -1.48 -1.01
CA VAL A 125 9.80 -0.14 -1.61
C VAL A 125 8.97 0.72 -0.67
N ILE A 126 9.54 1.79 -0.15
CA ILE A 126 8.83 2.73 0.72
C ILE A 126 8.34 3.90 -0.14
N ALA A 127 7.03 3.93 -0.42
CA ALA A 127 6.34 4.94 -1.19
C ALA A 127 5.20 5.59 -0.38
N ALA A 128 5.41 5.74 0.93
CA ALA A 128 4.40 6.11 1.92
C ALA A 128 4.04 7.61 1.93
N GLY A 129 4.59 8.42 1.01
CA GLY A 129 4.32 9.86 0.90
C GLY A 129 4.64 10.59 2.20
N GLY A 130 3.70 11.40 2.70
CA GLY A 130 3.81 12.08 4.00
C GLY A 130 3.46 11.20 5.21
N GLY A 131 3.24 9.91 5.00
CA GLY A 131 2.77 8.97 6.02
C GLY A 131 1.24 8.95 6.17
N SER A 132 0.78 8.26 7.20
CA SER A 132 -0.65 8.18 7.50
C SER A 132 -1.20 9.57 7.82
N PHE A 133 -2.23 9.99 7.09
CA PHE A 133 -2.91 11.25 7.39
C PHE A 133 -3.81 11.06 8.62
N THR A 134 -3.45 11.74 9.71
CA THR A 134 -4.33 11.88 10.87
C THR A 134 -4.80 13.35 10.93
N PRO A 135 -6.10 13.64 10.76
CA PRO A 135 -6.61 15.00 10.89
C PRO A 135 -6.23 15.59 12.24
N LYS A 136 -5.63 16.78 12.25
CA LYS A 136 -5.41 17.51 13.49
C LYS A 136 -6.78 17.99 13.99
N ARG A 137 -7.16 17.50 15.16
CA ARG A 137 -8.37 17.99 15.85
C ARG A 137 -8.01 19.24 16.63
N PRO A 138 -8.82 20.32 16.57
CA PRO A 138 -8.62 21.45 17.47
C PRO A 138 -8.81 20.97 18.93
N PRO A 139 -8.06 21.52 19.89
CA PRO A 139 -8.15 21.14 21.30
C PRO A 139 -9.42 21.74 21.94
N LEU A 140 -10.58 21.26 21.51
CA LEU A 140 -11.90 21.67 22.04
C LEU A 140 -12.55 20.43 22.67
N GLU A 141 -13.03 20.58 23.91
CA GLU A 141 -13.78 19.52 24.60
C GLU A 141 -15.11 19.25 23.85
N GLY A 142 -15.43 17.98 23.64
CA GLY A 142 -16.70 17.55 23.00
C GLY A 142 -16.66 17.40 21.48
N ILE A 143 -15.50 17.44 20.82
CA ILE A 143 -15.32 17.05 19.42
C ILE A 143 -14.75 15.62 19.38
N GLU A 144 -15.63 14.64 19.45
CA GLU A 144 -15.29 13.23 19.21
C GLU A 144 -15.74 12.81 17.81
#